data_e7aabfe35cd0f96b7b57639a73342fbc
#
_entry.id   e7aabfe35cd0f96b7b57639a73342fbc
#
_cell.length_a   1.000
_cell.length_b   1.000
_cell.length_c   1.000
_cell.angle_alpha   90.00
_cell.angle_beta   90.00
_cell.angle_gamma   90.00
#
_symmetry.space_group_name_H-M   'P 1'
#
loop_
_entity.id
_entity.type
_entity.pdbx_description
1 polymer ?
#
loop_
_entity_poly.entity_id
_entity_poly.type
_entity_poly.pdbx_seq_one_letter_code
_entity_poly.pdbx_strand_id
1 'polypeptide(L)'
;MRTRVFAALLVALCAGNTWALATFDAIKSDFQPSDTQVLDRQGELLQRVRTDATVRRGQWVALADVSPALRHALLLSEDKRFYEHSGVDWQAATAAAWGNLWNQRTRGASTITMQLAGLLDGEGRPAGGRSMVQKIGQTLDATLLERSWRKDQILEAYLNLVPFRGELVGIDALSRTLFGKAAHGLDAREAAVAAALVRAPNANVRQVTQRACGVLGQMQTQGQKLEQTRPAGQGAKPPPPPDCEALDMFATAALQRRAFDASEGVAPHAARQALREA
;
A
#
# COMPACT_ATOMS: atom_id res chain seq x y z
N MET A 1 1.96 41.75 35.88
CA MET A 1 2.36 40.37 36.21
C MET A 1 1.56 39.28 35.46
N ARG A 2 0.42 39.55 34.84
CA ARG A 2 -0.45 38.54 34.15
C ARG A 2 0.04 38.14 32.75
N THR A 3 0.77 39.00 32.02
CA THR A 3 1.26 38.72 30.66
C THR A 3 2.49 37.83 30.57
N ARG A 4 3.31 37.71 31.64
CA ARG A 4 4.51 36.85 31.65
C ARG A 4 4.19 35.39 31.97
N VAL A 5 3.04 35.08 32.58
CA VAL A 5 2.61 33.70 32.87
C VAL A 5 2.08 33.01 31.63
N PHE A 6 1.43 33.72 30.71
CA PHE A 6 0.92 33.15 29.45
C PHE A 6 2.02 32.76 28.48
N ALA A 7 3.12 33.53 28.41
CA ALA A 7 4.25 33.21 27.55
C ALA A 7 5.04 31.98 28.07
N ALA A 8 5.15 31.80 29.38
CA ALA A 8 5.80 30.63 29.99
C ALA A 8 4.98 29.34 29.80
N LEU A 9 3.64 29.42 29.77
CA LEU A 9 2.77 28.24 29.54
C LEU A 9 2.84 27.77 28.09
N LEU A 10 2.98 28.68 27.13
CA LEU A 10 3.12 28.31 25.69
C LEU A 10 4.47 27.66 25.39
N VAL A 11 5.55 28.05 26.09
CA VAL A 11 6.88 27.46 25.93
C VAL A 11 6.96 26.08 26.62
N ALA A 12 6.27 25.89 27.73
CA ALA A 12 6.24 24.60 28.43
C ALA A 12 5.42 23.50 27.69
N LEU A 13 4.46 23.88 26.83
CA LEU A 13 3.73 22.94 25.99
C LEU A 13 4.57 22.43 24.78
N CYS A 14 5.64 23.12 24.42
CA CYS A 14 6.55 22.68 23.35
C CYS A 14 7.69 21.76 23.80
N ALA A 15 7.85 21.53 25.11
CA ALA A 15 8.93 20.73 25.68
C ALA A 15 8.58 19.27 25.98
N GLY A 16 7.43 18.79 25.51
CA GLY A 16 6.96 17.41 25.79
C GLY A 16 6.72 16.63 24.50
N ASN A 17 7.57 15.66 24.25
CA ASN A 17 7.54 14.64 23.20
C ASN A 17 8.06 15.11 21.83
N THR A 18 9.37 15.18 21.69
CA THR A 18 10.00 14.88 20.41
C THR A 18 9.75 13.40 20.10
N TRP A 19 8.62 13.10 19.50
CA TRP A 19 8.42 11.83 18.82
C TRP A 19 9.44 11.84 17.68
N ALA A 20 10.59 11.24 17.91
CA ALA A 20 11.54 10.96 16.86
C ALA A 20 10.86 9.93 15.96
N LEU A 21 10.31 10.36 14.83
CA LEU A 21 9.82 9.46 13.79
C LEU A 21 10.95 8.48 13.49
N ALA A 22 10.64 7.18 13.59
CA ALA A 22 11.60 6.15 13.24
C ALA A 22 12.15 6.41 11.82
N THR A 23 13.42 6.20 11.62
CA THR A 23 14.02 6.32 10.28
C THR A 23 13.51 5.21 9.37
N PHE A 24 13.54 5.43 8.06
CA PHE A 24 13.18 4.40 7.09
C PHE A 24 13.99 3.10 7.30
N ASP A 25 15.28 3.24 7.54
CA ASP A 25 16.17 2.10 7.75
C ASP A 25 15.85 1.34 9.04
N ALA A 26 15.45 2.04 10.11
CA ALA A 26 14.97 1.40 11.33
C ALA A 26 13.68 0.60 11.08
N ILE A 27 12.68 1.19 10.43
CA ILE A 27 11.44 0.49 10.08
C ILE A 27 11.70 -0.75 9.22
N LYS A 28 12.63 -0.63 8.26
CA LYS A 28 13.00 -1.74 7.39
C LYS A 28 13.74 -2.85 8.13
N SER A 29 14.64 -2.50 9.06
CA SER A 29 15.39 -3.48 9.85
C SER A 29 14.52 -4.20 10.88
N ASP A 30 13.52 -3.50 11.43
CA ASP A 30 12.60 -4.04 12.43
C ASP A 30 11.44 -4.84 11.80
N PHE A 31 11.34 -4.81 10.46
CA PHE A 31 10.29 -5.54 9.76
C PHE A 31 10.47 -7.05 9.91
N GLN A 32 9.43 -7.71 10.44
CA GLN A 32 9.43 -9.14 10.63
C GLN A 32 8.41 -9.81 9.71
N PRO A 33 8.85 -10.65 8.76
CA PRO A 33 7.95 -11.53 8.02
C PRO A 33 7.23 -12.49 8.95
N SER A 34 6.02 -12.91 8.58
CA SER A 34 5.29 -13.95 9.32
C SER A 34 5.65 -15.37 8.86
N ASP A 35 6.50 -15.47 7.86
CA ASP A 35 6.98 -16.75 7.29
C ASP A 35 8.51 -16.78 7.34
N THR A 36 9.06 -17.88 7.82
CA THR A 36 10.48 -18.17 7.71
C THR A 36 10.74 -18.96 6.42
N GLN A 37 11.69 -18.50 5.64
CA GLN A 37 12.16 -19.22 4.45
C GLN A 37 13.24 -20.23 4.85
N VAL A 38 13.06 -21.48 4.45
CA VAL A 38 14.07 -22.51 4.56
C VAL A 38 14.69 -22.68 3.19
N LEU A 39 15.97 -22.38 3.09
CA LEU A 39 16.74 -22.45 1.84
C LEU A 39 17.67 -23.64 1.89
N ASP A 40 18.04 -24.17 0.72
CA ASP A 40 19.14 -25.13 0.61
C ASP A 40 20.51 -24.40 0.65
N ARG A 41 21.59 -25.17 0.56
CA ARG A 41 22.96 -24.62 0.57
C ARG A 41 23.29 -23.77 -0.66
N GLN A 42 22.50 -23.84 -1.72
CA GLN A 42 22.62 -23.04 -2.93
C GLN A 42 21.76 -21.77 -2.87
N GLY A 43 20.95 -21.59 -1.80
CA GLY A 43 20.02 -20.49 -1.64
C GLY A 43 18.66 -20.69 -2.31
N GLU A 44 18.39 -21.90 -2.82
CA GLU A 44 17.09 -22.24 -3.42
C GLU A 44 16.05 -22.47 -2.33
N LEU A 45 14.82 -21.99 -2.57
CA LEU A 45 13.73 -22.08 -1.62
C LEU A 45 13.25 -23.54 -1.47
N LEU A 46 13.52 -24.15 -0.31
CA LEU A 46 12.97 -25.45 0.04
C LEU A 46 11.55 -25.38 0.55
N GLN A 47 11.27 -24.42 1.43
CA GLN A 47 9.94 -24.23 2.00
C GLN A 47 9.77 -22.85 2.66
N ARG A 48 8.51 -22.40 2.76
CA ARG A 48 8.11 -21.32 3.67
C ARG A 48 7.34 -21.92 4.84
N VAL A 49 7.74 -21.57 6.05
CA VAL A 49 7.08 -22.02 7.28
C VAL A 49 6.49 -20.82 7.98
N ARG A 50 5.17 -20.84 8.17
CA ARG A 50 4.45 -19.79 8.85
C ARG A 50 4.79 -19.80 10.34
N THR A 51 5.27 -18.67 10.86
CA THR A 51 5.65 -18.45 12.26
C THR A 51 4.62 -17.66 13.05
N ASP A 52 3.85 -16.79 12.38
CA ASP A 52 2.75 -16.03 12.98
C ASP A 52 1.41 -16.42 12.34
N ALA A 53 0.50 -16.96 13.14
CA ALA A 53 -0.83 -17.40 12.68
C ALA A 53 -1.84 -16.26 12.58
N THR A 54 -1.57 -15.08 13.12
CA THR A 54 -2.51 -13.95 13.19
C THR A 54 -2.42 -13.03 11.98
N VAL A 55 -1.25 -12.95 11.35
CA VAL A 55 -0.98 -12.10 10.19
C VAL A 55 -0.24 -12.91 9.12
N ARG A 56 -0.46 -12.57 7.87
CA ARG A 56 0.34 -13.06 6.75
C ARG A 56 1.09 -11.90 6.12
N ARG A 57 2.35 -11.76 6.54
CA ARG A 57 3.27 -10.74 6.08
C ARG A 57 4.42 -11.43 5.36
N GLY A 58 4.59 -11.11 4.07
CA GLY A 58 5.66 -11.66 3.25
C GLY A 58 7.02 -11.02 3.53
N GLN A 59 7.95 -11.19 2.63
CA GLN A 59 9.27 -10.56 2.73
C GLN A 59 9.16 -9.07 2.38
N TRP A 60 10.11 -8.27 2.89
CA TRP A 60 10.23 -6.88 2.46
C TRP A 60 10.61 -6.81 0.99
N VAL A 61 9.86 -6.02 0.21
CA VAL A 61 10.11 -5.82 -1.23
C VAL A 61 10.64 -4.40 -1.42
N ALA A 62 11.84 -4.29 -2.00
CA ALA A 62 12.37 -2.99 -2.39
C ALA A 62 11.51 -2.37 -3.50
N LEU A 63 11.39 -1.04 -3.53
CA LEU A 63 10.55 -0.36 -4.53
C LEU A 63 10.97 -0.69 -5.97
N ALA A 64 12.27 -0.90 -6.20
CA ALA A 64 12.80 -1.31 -7.50
C ALA A 64 12.25 -2.66 -7.97
N ASP A 65 11.94 -3.56 -7.03
CA ASP A 65 11.41 -4.91 -7.26
C ASP A 65 9.88 -4.95 -7.29
N VAL A 66 9.23 -3.81 -7.29
CA VAL A 66 7.78 -3.69 -7.46
C VAL A 66 7.44 -3.36 -8.90
N SER A 67 6.48 -4.10 -9.47
CA SER A 67 5.98 -3.86 -10.82
C SER A 67 5.66 -2.38 -11.09
N PRO A 68 6.14 -1.80 -12.19
CA PRO A 68 5.76 -0.44 -12.60
C PRO A 68 4.24 -0.28 -12.75
N ALA A 69 3.54 -1.32 -13.23
CA ALA A 69 2.09 -1.32 -13.35
C ALA A 69 1.41 -1.17 -11.98
N LEU A 70 1.93 -1.86 -10.95
CA LEU A 70 1.38 -1.75 -9.60
C LEU A 70 1.62 -0.37 -8.99
N ARG A 71 2.84 0.17 -9.10
CA ARG A 71 3.13 1.53 -8.62
C ARG A 71 2.18 2.54 -9.25
N HIS A 72 1.99 2.45 -10.56
CA HIS A 72 1.08 3.33 -11.31
C HIS A 72 -0.38 3.16 -10.87
N ALA A 73 -0.88 1.92 -10.80
CA ALA A 73 -2.26 1.62 -10.38
C ALA A 73 -2.56 2.14 -8.97
N LEU A 74 -1.61 1.96 -8.04
CA LEU A 74 -1.74 2.42 -6.66
C LEU A 74 -1.82 3.95 -6.58
N LEU A 75 -0.91 4.65 -7.25
CA LEU A 75 -0.93 6.11 -7.30
C LEU A 75 -2.23 6.66 -7.89
N LEU A 76 -2.73 6.06 -8.96
CA LEU A 76 -4.02 6.43 -9.56
C LEU A 76 -5.21 6.21 -8.63
N SER A 77 -5.17 5.13 -7.83
CA SER A 77 -6.24 4.78 -6.90
C SER A 77 -6.24 5.64 -5.64
N GLU A 78 -5.06 5.84 -5.04
CA GLU A 78 -4.93 6.38 -3.70
C GLU A 78 -4.47 7.83 -3.67
N ASP A 79 -3.51 8.20 -4.55
CA ASP A 79 -2.85 9.50 -4.45
C ASP A 79 -2.22 9.93 -5.80
N LYS A 80 -3.05 10.49 -6.68
CA LYS A 80 -2.64 10.82 -8.06
C LYS A 80 -1.50 11.83 -8.15
N ARG A 81 -1.35 12.66 -7.14
CA ARG A 81 -0.34 13.71 -7.07
C ARG A 81 0.69 13.46 -5.99
N PHE A 82 0.91 12.18 -5.66
CA PHE A 82 1.83 11.77 -4.60
C PHE A 82 3.21 12.45 -4.66
N TYR A 83 3.78 12.58 -5.85
CA TYR A 83 5.09 13.21 -6.06
C TYR A 83 5.05 14.76 -6.09
N GLU A 84 3.85 15.36 -6.04
CA GLU A 84 3.67 16.81 -6.20
C GLU A 84 3.41 17.54 -4.87
N HIS A 85 3.01 16.84 -3.82
CA HIS A 85 2.70 17.43 -2.51
C HIS A 85 3.66 16.95 -1.41
N SER A 86 3.67 17.65 -0.27
CA SER A 86 4.52 17.35 0.90
C SER A 86 3.69 16.78 2.05
N GLY A 87 3.22 15.54 1.92
CA GLY A 87 2.46 14.81 2.93
C GLY A 87 0.96 15.00 2.84
N VAL A 88 0.49 16.19 2.53
CA VAL A 88 -0.95 16.53 2.40
C VAL A 88 -1.21 17.16 1.04
N ASP A 89 -2.18 16.59 0.33
CA ASP A 89 -2.69 17.18 -0.90
C ASP A 89 -3.77 18.24 -0.58
N TRP A 90 -3.34 19.48 -0.36
CA TRP A 90 -4.24 20.59 -0.02
C TRP A 90 -5.24 20.92 -1.13
N GLN A 91 -4.88 20.69 -2.39
CA GLN A 91 -5.83 20.91 -3.50
C GLN A 91 -6.94 19.85 -3.49
N ALA A 92 -6.56 18.57 -3.30
CA ALA A 92 -7.56 17.51 -3.15
C ALA A 92 -8.40 17.70 -1.88
N ALA A 93 -7.80 18.14 -0.77
CA ALA A 93 -8.49 18.40 0.48
C ALA A 93 -9.51 19.54 0.34
N THR A 94 -9.14 20.64 -0.29
CA THR A 94 -10.06 21.78 -0.54
C THR A 94 -11.16 21.42 -1.52
N ALA A 95 -10.85 20.67 -2.60
CA ALA A 95 -11.86 20.18 -3.53
C ALA A 95 -12.84 19.21 -2.84
N ALA A 96 -12.34 18.35 -1.94
CA ALA A 96 -13.17 17.44 -1.16
C ALA A 96 -14.06 18.20 -0.16
N ALA A 97 -13.53 19.21 0.52
CA ALA A 97 -14.31 20.05 1.43
C ALA A 97 -15.42 20.80 0.68
N TRP A 98 -15.09 21.35 -0.49
CA TRP A 98 -16.08 22.02 -1.34
C TRP A 98 -17.17 21.06 -1.83
N GLY A 99 -16.80 19.87 -2.32
CA GLY A 99 -17.75 18.85 -2.76
C GLY A 99 -18.67 18.35 -1.63
N ASN A 100 -18.15 18.24 -0.39
CA ASN A 100 -18.96 17.86 0.77
C ASN A 100 -19.98 18.93 1.15
N LEU A 101 -19.67 20.21 0.94
CA LEU A 101 -20.60 21.31 1.16
C LEU A 101 -21.83 21.23 0.23
N TRP A 102 -21.65 20.65 -0.95
CA TRP A 102 -22.71 20.42 -1.95
C TRP A 102 -23.27 18.99 -1.93
N ASN A 103 -23.15 18.29 -0.79
CA ASN A 103 -23.67 16.93 -0.59
C ASN A 103 -23.12 15.86 -1.55
N GLN A 104 -21.99 16.12 -2.20
CA GLN A 104 -21.26 15.14 -3.00
C GLN A 104 -20.23 14.46 -2.10
N ARG A 105 -20.40 13.16 -1.85
CA ARG A 105 -19.40 12.36 -1.14
C ARG A 105 -18.09 12.31 -1.93
N THR A 106 -17.23 13.30 -1.72
CA THR A 106 -15.90 13.32 -2.30
C THR A 106 -15.00 12.35 -1.55
N ARG A 107 -14.47 11.38 -2.30
CA ARG A 107 -13.51 10.38 -1.82
C ARG A 107 -12.12 10.84 -2.23
N GLY A 108 -11.11 10.70 -1.35
CA GLY A 108 -9.71 10.84 -1.74
C GLY A 108 -8.94 12.01 -1.11
N ALA A 109 -9.34 12.47 0.08
CA ALA A 109 -8.59 13.50 0.81
C ALA A 109 -7.39 12.93 1.62
N SER A 110 -7.25 11.61 1.74
CA SER A 110 -6.14 10.99 2.47
C SER A 110 -5.04 10.59 1.50
N THR A 111 -3.83 11.08 1.72
CA THR A 111 -2.64 10.74 0.93
C THR A 111 -2.04 9.41 1.37
N ILE A 112 -1.16 8.83 0.54
CA ILE A 112 -0.37 7.64 0.89
C ILE A 112 0.47 7.93 2.14
N THR A 113 1.06 9.11 2.26
CA THR A 113 1.87 9.50 3.42
C THR A 113 1.06 9.54 4.70
N MET A 114 -0.17 10.08 4.66
CA MET A 114 -1.08 10.08 5.82
C MET A 114 -1.49 8.65 6.23
N GLN A 115 -1.70 7.77 5.25
CA GLN A 115 -2.02 6.38 5.52
C GLN A 115 -0.82 5.66 6.14
N LEU A 116 0.40 5.87 5.62
CA LEU A 116 1.63 5.32 6.18
C LEU A 116 1.87 5.82 7.60
N ALA A 117 1.74 7.12 7.87
CA ALA A 117 1.87 7.66 9.20
C ALA A 117 0.96 6.93 10.20
N GLY A 118 -0.30 6.72 9.84
CA GLY A 118 -1.23 5.95 10.67
C GLY A 118 -0.88 4.47 10.84
N LEU A 119 -0.13 3.86 9.92
CA LEU A 119 0.38 2.48 10.07
C LEU A 119 1.59 2.42 11.01
N LEU A 120 2.44 3.46 10.99
CA LEU A 120 3.63 3.53 11.83
C LEU A 120 3.32 3.84 13.30
N ASP A 121 2.23 4.56 13.58
CA ASP A 121 1.77 4.84 14.95
C ASP A 121 1.31 3.60 15.74
N GLY A 122 1.45 2.41 15.17
CA GLY A 122 1.06 1.15 15.82
C GLY A 122 -0.46 0.99 16.01
N GLU A 123 -1.23 1.91 15.50
CA GLU A 123 -2.69 1.84 15.50
C GLU A 123 -3.21 0.97 14.36
N GLY A 124 -2.83 -0.29 14.34
CA GLY A 124 -3.49 -1.36 13.59
C GLY A 124 -4.92 -1.62 14.09
N ARG A 125 -5.62 -0.56 14.57
CA ARG A 125 -7.02 -0.65 14.98
C ARG A 125 -7.91 -0.74 13.75
N PRO A 126 -8.89 -1.64 13.76
CA PRO A 126 -9.84 -1.78 12.67
C PRO A 126 -10.52 -0.43 12.40
N ALA A 127 -10.78 -0.16 11.14
CA ALA A 127 -11.38 1.06 10.61
C ALA A 127 -12.82 1.28 11.15
N GLY A 128 -12.91 1.68 12.42
CA GLY A 128 -14.11 2.19 13.06
C GLY A 128 -13.87 3.67 13.34
N GLY A 129 -14.54 4.54 12.60
CA GLY A 129 -14.73 5.96 12.87
C GLY A 129 -13.56 6.71 13.50
N ARG A 130 -12.50 7.01 12.72
CA ARG A 130 -11.41 7.87 13.19
C ARG A 130 -11.94 9.23 13.61
N SER A 131 -11.59 9.68 14.83
CA SER A 131 -11.99 10.99 15.34
C SER A 131 -11.32 12.10 14.49
N MET A 132 -11.92 13.30 14.48
CA MET A 132 -11.32 14.48 13.81
C MET A 132 -9.92 14.79 14.37
N VAL A 133 -9.68 14.55 15.65
CA VAL A 133 -8.39 14.76 16.32
C VAL A 133 -7.31 13.81 15.77
N GLN A 134 -7.65 12.55 15.53
CA GLN A 134 -6.74 11.57 14.94
C GLN A 134 -6.36 11.93 13.48
N LYS A 135 -7.29 12.49 12.71
CA LYS A 135 -6.99 12.97 11.35
C LYS A 135 -6.04 14.17 11.35
N ILE A 136 -6.17 15.07 12.31
CA ILE A 136 -5.25 16.22 12.46
C ILE A 136 -3.85 15.70 12.85
N GLY A 137 -3.74 14.77 13.79
CA GLY A 137 -2.48 14.12 14.14
C GLY A 137 -1.80 13.50 12.92
N GLN A 138 -2.49 12.65 12.17
CA GLN A 138 -1.96 12.03 10.95
C GLN A 138 -1.51 13.04 9.88
N THR A 139 -2.14 14.22 9.81
CA THR A 139 -1.72 15.29 8.90
C THR A 139 -0.38 15.89 9.30
N LEU A 140 -0.16 16.11 10.59
CA LEU A 140 1.11 16.61 11.13
C LEU A 140 2.21 15.56 10.94
N ASP A 141 1.94 14.31 11.30
CA ASP A 141 2.89 13.20 11.18
C ASP A 141 3.27 12.95 9.72
N ALA A 142 2.32 13.02 8.79
CA ALA A 142 2.60 12.95 7.36
C ALA A 142 3.54 14.07 6.89
N THR A 143 3.36 15.28 7.38
CA THR A 143 4.23 16.42 7.03
C THR A 143 5.65 16.22 7.60
N LEU A 144 5.76 15.69 8.81
CA LEU A 144 7.06 15.39 9.43
C LEU A 144 7.74 14.21 8.72
N LEU A 145 6.98 13.19 8.33
CA LEU A 145 7.49 12.03 7.58
C LEU A 145 8.10 12.47 6.25
N GLU A 146 7.43 13.34 5.50
CA GLU A 146 7.93 13.87 4.22
C GLU A 146 9.17 14.77 4.36
N ARG A 147 9.42 15.33 5.52
CA ARG A 147 10.67 16.05 5.81
C ARG A 147 11.85 15.14 6.07
N SER A 148 11.58 13.92 6.55
CA SER A 148 12.59 12.96 6.99
C SER A 148 12.85 11.87 5.96
N TRP A 149 11.84 11.49 5.18
CA TRP A 149 11.91 10.39 4.23
C TRP A 149 11.68 10.88 2.80
N ARG A 150 12.35 10.23 1.83
CA ARG A 150 12.11 10.47 0.40
C ARG A 150 10.77 9.82 -0.01
N LYS A 151 10.15 10.34 -1.05
CA LYS A 151 8.92 9.79 -1.63
C LYS A 151 9.00 8.29 -1.93
N ASP A 152 10.10 7.84 -2.49
CA ASP A 152 10.31 6.43 -2.80
C ASP A 152 10.40 5.55 -1.54
N GLN A 153 11.00 6.06 -0.46
CA GLN A 153 11.02 5.37 0.83
C GLN A 153 9.62 5.26 1.45
N ILE A 154 8.83 6.33 1.34
CA ILE A 154 7.43 6.36 1.79
C ILE A 154 6.60 5.33 1.02
N LEU A 155 6.73 5.30 -0.32
CA LEU A 155 5.99 4.35 -1.16
C LEU A 155 6.44 2.91 -0.91
N GLU A 156 7.75 2.67 -0.75
CA GLU A 156 8.30 1.35 -0.40
C GLU A 156 7.74 0.85 0.93
N ALA A 157 7.82 1.65 1.98
CA ALA A 157 7.31 1.29 3.30
C ALA A 157 5.79 1.06 3.26
N TYR A 158 5.05 1.92 2.59
CA TYR A 158 3.59 1.78 2.44
C TYR A 158 3.21 0.44 1.81
N LEU A 159 3.84 0.06 0.70
CA LEU A 159 3.59 -1.20 0.00
C LEU A 159 3.89 -2.43 0.85
N ASN A 160 4.85 -2.34 1.77
CA ASN A 160 5.22 -3.44 2.66
C ASN A 160 4.36 -3.52 3.93
N LEU A 161 3.76 -2.41 4.37
CA LEU A 161 3.03 -2.32 5.64
C LEU A 161 1.51 -2.26 5.48
N VAL A 162 1.00 -1.90 4.29
CA VAL A 162 -0.44 -1.73 4.08
C VAL A 162 -1.18 -3.06 4.20
N PRO A 163 -2.29 -3.11 4.98
CA PRO A 163 -3.16 -4.26 5.00
C PRO A 163 -3.99 -4.34 3.72
N PHE A 164 -4.14 -5.55 3.16
CA PHE A 164 -4.93 -5.81 1.98
C PHE A 164 -6.25 -6.52 2.34
N ARG A 165 -6.29 -7.84 2.33
CA ARG A 165 -7.51 -8.61 2.54
C ARG A 165 -7.30 -9.67 3.62
N GLY A 166 -8.23 -9.73 4.58
CA GLY A 166 -8.11 -10.70 5.68
C GLY A 166 -6.82 -10.46 6.47
N GLU A 167 -5.99 -11.49 6.53
CA GLU A 167 -4.70 -11.47 7.23
C GLU A 167 -3.52 -10.93 6.39
N LEU A 168 -3.73 -10.64 5.10
CA LEU A 168 -2.66 -10.24 4.18
C LEU A 168 -2.16 -8.83 4.48
N VAL A 169 -0.87 -8.71 4.76
CA VAL A 169 -0.14 -7.44 4.94
C VAL A 169 1.07 -7.40 4.02
N GLY A 170 1.18 -6.30 3.30
CA GLY A 170 2.27 -6.07 2.35
C GLY A 170 2.08 -6.75 0.99
N ILE A 171 2.79 -6.20 0.03
CA ILE A 171 2.64 -6.58 -1.38
C ILE A 171 3.17 -7.97 -1.70
N ASP A 172 4.22 -8.46 -1.00
CA ASP A 172 4.73 -9.81 -1.23
C ASP A 172 3.69 -10.86 -0.84
N ALA A 173 3.06 -10.70 0.33
CA ALA A 173 1.99 -11.60 0.76
C ALA A 173 0.80 -11.58 -0.20
N LEU A 174 0.38 -10.40 -0.64
CA LEU A 174 -0.73 -10.27 -1.58
C LEU A 174 -0.41 -10.90 -2.94
N SER A 175 0.73 -10.55 -3.55
CA SER A 175 1.08 -11.00 -4.90
C SER A 175 1.23 -12.51 -4.98
N ARG A 176 1.87 -13.12 -3.99
CA ARG A 176 2.01 -14.57 -3.92
C ARG A 176 0.70 -15.28 -3.66
N THR A 177 -0.11 -14.76 -2.73
CA THR A 177 -1.37 -15.39 -2.35
C THR A 177 -2.42 -15.29 -3.46
N LEU A 178 -2.64 -14.10 -4.02
CA LEU A 178 -3.72 -13.92 -5.00
C LEU A 178 -3.30 -14.26 -6.42
N PHE A 179 -2.03 -14.04 -6.78
CA PHE A 179 -1.58 -14.16 -8.17
C PHE A 179 -0.51 -15.24 -8.37
N GLY A 180 0.04 -15.81 -7.30
CA GLY A 180 1.09 -16.86 -7.39
C GLY A 180 2.42 -16.35 -7.96
N LYS A 181 2.71 -15.04 -7.83
CA LYS A 181 3.88 -14.39 -8.42
C LYS A 181 4.61 -13.51 -7.41
N ALA A 182 5.86 -13.18 -7.70
CA ALA A 182 6.55 -12.10 -7.01
C ALA A 182 6.01 -10.72 -7.44
N ALA A 183 6.19 -9.71 -6.60
CA ALA A 183 5.62 -8.37 -6.79
C ALA A 183 6.08 -7.67 -8.08
N HIS A 184 7.27 -7.97 -8.59
CA HIS A 184 7.79 -7.42 -9.85
C HIS A 184 7.06 -7.95 -11.09
N GLY A 185 6.46 -9.13 -11.00
CA GLY A 185 5.79 -9.81 -12.12
C GLY A 185 4.32 -9.46 -12.30
N LEU A 186 3.76 -8.54 -11.50
CA LEU A 186 2.35 -8.17 -11.62
C LEU A 186 2.07 -7.39 -12.89
N ASP A 187 1.07 -7.83 -13.65
CA ASP A 187 0.57 -7.13 -14.84
C ASP A 187 -0.43 -6.01 -14.48
N ALA A 188 -0.95 -5.30 -15.48
CA ALA A 188 -1.86 -4.18 -15.26
C ALA A 188 -3.19 -4.60 -14.64
N ARG A 189 -3.70 -5.82 -14.91
CA ARG A 189 -4.97 -6.33 -14.35
C ARG A 189 -4.79 -6.68 -12.89
N GLU A 190 -3.71 -7.39 -12.57
CA GLU A 190 -3.33 -7.77 -11.21
C GLU A 190 -3.06 -6.52 -10.36
N ALA A 191 -2.35 -5.55 -10.93
CA ALA A 191 -2.08 -4.26 -10.32
C ALA A 191 -3.36 -3.48 -10.00
N ALA A 192 -4.31 -3.45 -10.91
CA ALA A 192 -5.59 -2.78 -10.70
C ALA A 192 -6.43 -3.46 -9.59
N VAL A 193 -6.43 -4.80 -9.53
CA VAL A 193 -7.09 -5.55 -8.45
C VAL A 193 -6.41 -5.28 -7.11
N ALA A 194 -5.08 -5.30 -7.06
CA ALA A 194 -4.32 -4.98 -5.85
C ALA A 194 -4.63 -3.56 -5.34
N ALA A 195 -4.61 -2.55 -6.21
CA ALA A 195 -4.95 -1.17 -5.87
C ALA A 195 -6.40 -1.03 -5.37
N ALA A 196 -7.35 -1.76 -5.96
CA ALA A 196 -8.74 -1.77 -5.49
C ALA A 196 -8.89 -2.34 -4.08
N LEU A 197 -8.07 -3.34 -3.72
CA LEU A 197 -8.05 -3.97 -2.39
C LEU A 197 -7.44 -3.06 -1.32
N VAL A 198 -6.41 -2.28 -1.62
CA VAL A 198 -5.88 -1.28 -0.70
C VAL A 198 -6.98 -0.36 -0.21
N ARG A 199 -7.78 0.16 -1.14
CA ARG A 199 -8.87 1.09 -0.82
C ARG A 199 -10.00 0.48 -0.02
N ALA A 200 -10.28 -0.81 -0.19
CA ALA A 200 -11.32 -1.52 0.53
C ALA A 200 -10.99 -3.01 0.66
N PRO A 201 -10.21 -3.36 1.68
CA PRO A 201 -9.74 -4.74 1.90
C PRO A 201 -10.87 -5.77 1.97
N ASN A 202 -11.98 -5.40 2.58
CA ASN A 202 -13.13 -6.30 2.84
C ASN A 202 -14.27 -6.15 1.82
N ALA A 203 -14.03 -5.45 0.68
CA ALA A 203 -15.05 -5.32 -0.35
C ALA A 203 -15.38 -6.67 -0.98
N ASN A 204 -16.65 -6.85 -1.37
CA ASN A 204 -17.04 -8.02 -2.14
C ASN A 204 -16.42 -8.00 -3.56
N VAL A 205 -16.41 -9.14 -4.24
CA VAL A 205 -15.78 -9.29 -5.55
C VAL A 205 -16.25 -8.21 -6.53
N ARG A 206 -17.57 -8.03 -6.66
CA ARG A 206 -18.18 -7.07 -7.57
C ARG A 206 -17.66 -5.63 -7.33
N GLN A 207 -17.53 -5.22 -6.09
CA GLN A 207 -16.98 -3.91 -5.74
C GLN A 207 -15.49 -3.79 -6.06
N VAL A 208 -14.72 -4.87 -5.85
CA VAL A 208 -13.29 -4.92 -6.22
C VAL A 208 -13.16 -4.80 -7.73
N THR A 209 -13.89 -5.60 -8.49
CA THR A 209 -13.88 -5.58 -9.97
C THR A 209 -14.24 -4.21 -10.52
N GLN A 210 -15.30 -3.60 -10.02
CA GLN A 210 -15.76 -2.29 -10.45
C GLN A 210 -14.69 -1.20 -10.26
N ARG A 211 -13.98 -1.24 -9.11
CA ARG A 211 -12.87 -0.31 -8.84
C ARG A 211 -11.65 -0.62 -9.69
N ALA A 212 -11.28 -1.89 -9.79
CA ALA A 212 -10.15 -2.33 -10.60
C ALA A 212 -10.35 -1.97 -12.07
N CYS A 213 -11.56 -2.14 -12.61
CA CYS A 213 -11.90 -1.72 -13.96
C CYS A 213 -11.72 -0.21 -14.16
N GLY A 214 -12.16 0.59 -13.19
CA GLY A 214 -11.95 2.04 -13.20
C GLY A 214 -10.47 2.44 -13.17
N VAL A 215 -9.65 1.78 -12.36
CA VAL A 215 -8.19 2.00 -12.30
C VAL A 215 -7.54 1.60 -13.62
N LEU A 216 -7.87 0.43 -14.17
CA LEU A 216 -7.33 -0.06 -15.43
C LEU A 216 -7.66 0.88 -16.60
N GLY A 217 -8.89 1.41 -16.67
CA GLY A 217 -9.28 2.41 -17.65
C GLY A 217 -8.49 3.72 -17.53
N GLN A 218 -8.18 4.16 -16.30
CA GLN A 218 -7.34 5.34 -16.08
C GLN A 218 -5.88 5.08 -16.51
N MET A 219 -5.32 3.90 -16.22
CA MET A 219 -3.97 3.52 -16.66
C MET A 219 -3.87 3.56 -18.19
N GLN A 220 -4.86 3.00 -18.89
CA GLN A 220 -4.91 3.01 -20.36
C GLN A 220 -5.02 4.43 -20.92
N THR A 221 -5.89 5.27 -20.36
CA THR A 221 -6.07 6.67 -20.78
C THR A 221 -4.78 7.48 -20.61
N GLN A 222 -4.04 7.28 -19.53
CA GLN A 222 -2.76 7.96 -19.33
C GLN A 222 -1.70 7.45 -20.30
N GLY A 223 -1.62 6.14 -20.56
CA GLY A 223 -0.75 5.58 -21.58
C GLY A 223 -1.01 6.17 -22.97
N GLN A 224 -2.27 6.30 -23.35
CA GLN A 224 -2.67 6.92 -24.62
C GLN A 224 -2.25 8.40 -24.71
N LYS A 225 -2.39 9.18 -23.64
CA LYS A 225 -1.96 10.58 -23.62
C LYS A 225 -0.46 10.72 -23.81
N LEU A 226 0.34 9.86 -23.16
CA LEU A 226 1.78 9.82 -23.34
C LEU A 226 2.19 9.45 -24.78
N GLU A 227 1.46 8.52 -25.39
CA GLU A 227 1.70 8.11 -26.77
C GLU A 227 1.36 9.22 -27.77
N GLN A 228 0.30 9.98 -27.54
CA GLN A 228 -0.10 11.13 -28.36
C GLN A 228 0.90 12.29 -28.31
N THR A 229 1.72 12.39 -27.27
CA THR A 229 2.79 13.40 -27.16
C THR A 229 4.07 13.01 -27.91
N ARG A 230 4.16 11.79 -28.44
CA ARG A 230 5.28 11.34 -29.28
C ARG A 230 5.21 11.96 -30.69
N PRO A 231 6.36 12.18 -31.34
CA PRO A 231 6.39 12.69 -32.71
C PRO A 231 5.55 11.83 -33.66
N ALA A 232 4.85 12.51 -34.58
CA ALA A 232 3.97 11.85 -35.56
C ALA A 232 4.73 10.77 -36.36
N GLY A 233 4.16 9.56 -36.43
CA GLY A 233 4.70 8.42 -37.20
C GLY A 233 5.06 7.19 -36.36
N GLN A 234 5.07 7.25 -35.01
CA GLN A 234 5.39 6.13 -34.14
C GLN A 234 4.24 5.71 -33.20
N GLY A 235 3.04 6.22 -33.41
CA GLY A 235 1.90 5.94 -32.55
C GLY A 235 1.37 4.52 -32.74
N ALA A 236 1.43 3.70 -31.67
CA ALA A 236 0.71 2.45 -31.63
C ALA A 236 -0.81 2.72 -31.58
N LYS A 237 -1.60 1.83 -32.18
CA LYS A 237 -3.07 1.87 -32.07
C LYS A 237 -3.45 1.89 -30.60
N PRO A 238 -4.38 2.77 -30.17
CA PRO A 238 -4.82 2.81 -28.77
C PRO A 238 -5.32 1.41 -28.36
N PRO A 239 -4.94 0.93 -27.16
CA PRO A 239 -5.45 -0.33 -26.65
C PRO A 239 -6.98 -0.27 -26.54
N PRO A 240 -7.68 -1.40 -26.72
CA PRO A 240 -9.11 -1.46 -26.53
C PRO A 240 -9.48 -1.10 -25.08
N PRO A 241 -10.71 -0.62 -24.81
CA PRO A 241 -11.16 -0.36 -23.46
C PRO A 241 -11.03 -1.63 -22.60
N PRO A 242 -10.88 -1.49 -21.26
CA PRO A 242 -10.74 -2.65 -20.40
C PRO A 242 -11.98 -3.54 -20.47
N ASP A 243 -11.74 -4.84 -20.63
CA ASP A 243 -12.81 -5.85 -20.51
C ASP A 243 -13.10 -6.09 -19.04
N CYS A 244 -14.16 -5.44 -18.53
CA CYS A 244 -14.55 -5.52 -17.13
C CYS A 244 -15.21 -6.85 -16.78
N GLU A 245 -15.76 -7.60 -17.73
CA GLU A 245 -16.32 -8.91 -17.52
C GLU A 245 -15.22 -9.97 -17.36
N ALA A 246 -14.24 -9.96 -18.24
CA ALA A 246 -13.05 -10.79 -18.08
C ALA A 246 -12.28 -10.46 -16.79
N LEU A 247 -12.26 -9.20 -16.38
CA LEU A 247 -11.66 -8.78 -15.11
C LEU A 247 -12.45 -9.30 -13.91
N ASP A 248 -13.76 -9.43 -13.99
CA ASP A 248 -14.61 -9.98 -12.91
C ASP A 248 -14.32 -11.46 -12.69
N MET A 249 -14.25 -12.24 -13.76
CA MET A 249 -13.86 -13.65 -13.68
C MET A 249 -12.46 -13.80 -13.08
N PHE A 250 -11.51 -12.99 -13.53
CA PHE A 250 -10.14 -13.00 -13.01
C PHE A 250 -10.09 -12.63 -11.52
N ALA A 251 -10.73 -11.54 -11.11
CA ALA A 251 -10.77 -11.09 -9.72
C ALA A 251 -11.45 -12.11 -8.82
N THR A 252 -12.53 -12.74 -9.29
CA THR A 252 -13.23 -13.81 -8.58
C THR A 252 -12.28 -14.98 -8.31
N ALA A 253 -11.58 -15.47 -9.33
CA ALA A 253 -10.64 -16.57 -9.18
C ALA A 253 -9.48 -16.20 -8.24
N ALA A 254 -8.94 -14.99 -8.35
CA ALA A 254 -7.86 -14.52 -7.48
C ALA A 254 -8.31 -14.42 -6.01
N LEU A 255 -9.48 -13.84 -5.74
CA LEU A 255 -9.99 -13.64 -4.38
C LEU A 255 -10.49 -14.92 -3.71
N GLN A 256 -10.75 -15.98 -4.48
CA GLN A 256 -11.08 -17.31 -3.96
C GLN A 256 -9.84 -18.11 -3.56
N ARG A 257 -8.66 -17.73 -4.03
CA ARG A 257 -7.42 -18.37 -3.60
C ARG A 257 -7.25 -18.13 -2.10
N ARG A 258 -7.18 -19.19 -1.35
CA ARG A 258 -6.80 -19.12 0.07
C ARG A 258 -5.34 -18.75 0.14
N ALA A 259 -4.99 -17.98 1.16
CA ALA A 259 -3.60 -17.74 1.46
C ALA A 259 -2.86 -19.09 1.52
N PHE A 260 -1.70 -19.15 0.86
CA PHE A 260 -0.90 -20.36 0.80
C PHE A 260 -0.80 -21.01 2.19
N ASP A 261 -1.27 -22.24 2.30
CA ASP A 261 -0.80 -23.09 3.37
C ASP A 261 0.72 -23.25 3.23
N ALA A 262 1.40 -23.40 4.35
CA ALA A 262 2.85 -23.47 4.48
C ALA A 262 3.54 -24.63 3.69
N SER A 263 2.95 -25.06 2.58
CA SER A 263 3.36 -26.15 1.73
C SER A 263 4.07 -25.73 0.44
N GLU A 264 4.35 -24.43 0.26
CA GLU A 264 5.20 -24.00 -0.86
C GLU A 264 6.64 -24.41 -0.62
N GLY A 265 7.10 -25.39 -1.36
CA GLY A 265 8.48 -25.82 -1.37
C GLY A 265 8.64 -27.23 -1.88
N VAL A 266 9.85 -27.54 -2.33
CA VAL A 266 10.20 -28.81 -2.98
C VAL A 266 10.37 -29.94 -1.95
N ALA A 267 10.58 -29.62 -0.66
CA ALA A 267 10.86 -30.59 0.38
C ALA A 267 10.27 -30.24 1.75
N PRO A 268 8.93 -30.24 1.90
CA PRO A 268 8.26 -29.81 3.13
C PRO A 268 8.65 -30.61 4.39
N HIS A 269 8.98 -31.87 4.26
CA HIS A 269 9.38 -32.72 5.40
C HIS A 269 10.79 -32.40 5.89
N ALA A 270 11.74 -32.22 4.99
CA ALA A 270 13.13 -31.88 5.32
C ALA A 270 13.25 -30.51 5.97
N ALA A 271 12.47 -29.53 5.47
CA ALA A 271 12.44 -28.20 6.03
C ALA A 271 11.85 -28.17 7.46
N ARG A 272 10.78 -28.92 7.74
CA ARG A 272 10.20 -29.03 9.09
C ARG A 272 11.16 -29.73 10.07
N GLN A 273 11.94 -30.70 9.61
CA GLN A 273 12.93 -31.38 10.42
C GLN A 273 14.07 -30.43 10.78
N ALA A 274 14.63 -29.71 9.81
CA ALA A 274 15.70 -28.73 10.04
C ALA A 274 15.30 -27.64 11.03
N LEU A 275 14.03 -27.19 11.02
CA LEU A 275 13.51 -26.19 11.96
C LEU A 275 13.26 -26.74 13.39
N ARG A 276 13.15 -28.05 13.55
CA ARG A 276 13.04 -28.70 14.89
C ARG A 276 14.39 -28.95 15.54
N GLU A 277 15.44 -29.00 14.73
CA GLU A 277 16.81 -29.29 15.15
C GLU A 277 17.65 -28.01 15.36
N ALA A 278 17.13 -26.84 14.93
CA ALA A 278 17.73 -25.51 15.12
C ALA A 278 17.17 -24.81 16.36
#